data_c8a2982e9034bff2efa71080606b030c
#
_entry.id   c8a2982e9034bff2efa71080606b030c
#
_cell.length_a   1.000
_cell.length_b   1.000
_cell.length_c   1.000
_cell.angle_alpha   90.00
_cell.angle_beta   90.00
_cell.angle_gamma   90.00
#
_symmetry.space_group_name_H-M   'P 1'
#
loop_
_entity.id
_entity.type
_entity.pdbx_description
1 polymer ?
#
loop_
_entity_poly.entity_id
_entity_poly.type
_entity_poly.pdbx_seq_one_letter_code
_entity_poly.pdbx_strand_id
1 'polypeptide(L)'
;SLTACSGNTSSSSSSAADSSADSFAADSSAATAENSDNADSAADAETAYSPENPVTVKIGLTGNVYEDIWNPIKEKLAPEGINLEYEQFTSFNIPNNALNSGEIDMNAFQHHAYFNNDTVSNGYDLTAIGDTYIVAMNIYTAKDYTIESALASTETLKIAVPNDVTNEGRALKLLESAGFFTINADAGASPEISDITDYAVSVEFVEVDANLVYSVIQDVDLAVINGNYALDSGLTVDDAIYKESEYADNSYYCLIAVRSEDAENPVYKRIVEAYQTQDTIDIYNNEFKGFFVPAWTLG
;
A
#
# COMPACT_ATOMS: atom_id res chain seq x y z
N SER A 1 -0.16 59.92 -5.12
CA SER A 1 -1.39 60.52 -4.55
C SER A 1 -2.21 59.38 -4.00
N LEU A 2 -2.14 59.02 -2.71
CA LEU A 2 -2.95 59.53 -1.59
C LEU A 2 -4.45 59.27 -1.86
N THR A 3 -5.23 58.59 -1.07
CA THR A 3 -5.52 58.65 0.36
C THR A 3 -6.53 57.54 0.65
N ALA A 4 -6.45 56.63 1.56
CA ALA A 4 -6.67 56.59 3.00
C ALA A 4 -8.11 57.00 3.46
N CYS A 5 -8.65 56.20 4.31
CA CYS A 5 -9.49 56.38 5.48
C CYS A 5 -10.58 55.31 5.53
N SER A 6 -10.61 54.41 6.46
CA SER A 6 -10.70 54.53 7.94
C SER A 6 -12.11 54.64 8.49
N GLY A 7 -12.39 53.83 9.44
CA GLY A 7 -13.32 54.05 10.54
C GLY A 7 -14.49 53.06 10.55
N ASN A 8 -14.66 52.29 11.46
CA ASN A 8 -14.56 52.22 12.91
C ASN A 8 -15.93 51.83 13.54
N THR A 9 -15.81 50.91 14.41
CA THR A 9 -16.37 50.72 15.76
C THR A 9 -17.83 50.34 15.93
N SER A 10 -17.97 49.27 16.57
CA SER A 10 -18.30 48.98 17.99
C SER A 10 -19.82 48.92 18.23
N SER A 11 -20.26 48.02 18.93
CA SER A 11 -20.16 47.50 20.27
C SER A 11 -21.53 47.02 20.76
N SER A 12 -21.47 45.87 21.43
CA SER A 12 -22.01 45.58 22.76
C SER A 12 -23.55 45.57 22.88
N SER A 13 -24.14 44.66 23.54
CA SER A 13 -24.10 44.10 24.86
C SER A 13 -25.39 43.37 25.13
N SER A 14 -25.29 42.16 25.65
CA SER A 14 -25.61 41.74 27.02
C SER A 14 -27.07 41.62 27.41
N SER A 15 -27.36 40.54 27.96
CA SER A 15 -27.86 40.09 29.25
C SER A 15 -29.14 39.28 29.13
N ALA A 16 -29.12 38.07 29.58
CA ALA A 16 -29.17 37.50 30.91
C ALA A 16 -30.60 37.23 31.44
N ALA A 17 -30.75 35.93 31.80
CA ALA A 17 -31.50 35.39 32.94
C ALA A 17 -33.05 35.52 32.86
N ASP A 18 -33.80 34.51 33.20
CA ASP A 18 -33.90 33.83 34.49
C ASP A 18 -34.96 32.71 34.45
N SER A 19 -34.64 31.65 35.11
CA SER A 19 -35.29 30.70 35.96
C SER A 19 -36.83 30.59 35.93
N SER A 20 -37.32 29.36 35.94
CA SER A 20 -37.83 28.74 37.16
C SER A 20 -38.37 27.33 36.92
N ALA A 21 -38.01 26.51 37.87
CA ALA A 21 -38.47 25.18 38.12
C ALA A 21 -39.96 25.12 38.52
N ASP A 22 -40.63 24.05 38.25
CA ASP A 22 -41.39 23.40 39.33
C ASP A 22 -41.66 21.91 39.04
N SER A 23 -41.52 21.16 40.09
CA SER A 23 -41.68 19.75 40.31
C SER A 23 -43.15 19.36 40.51
N PHE A 24 -43.47 18.04 40.33
CA PHE A 24 -44.23 17.14 41.23
C PHE A 24 -44.47 15.84 40.48
N ALA A 25 -43.87 14.78 40.91
CA ALA A 25 -44.16 13.73 41.90
C ALA A 25 -45.14 12.67 41.42
N ALA A 26 -44.53 11.51 41.33
CA ALA A 26 -44.95 10.13 41.66
C ALA A 26 -46.44 9.75 41.68
N ASP A 27 -46.75 8.65 41.04
CA ASP A 27 -47.39 7.52 41.73
C ASP A 27 -47.10 6.16 41.09
N SER A 28 -46.92 5.20 41.98
CA SER A 28 -46.59 3.81 41.80
C SER A 28 -47.83 2.97 41.56
N SER A 29 -47.75 1.96 40.73
CA SER A 29 -48.32 0.65 41.08
C SER A 29 -47.75 -0.49 40.27
N ALA A 30 -47.43 -1.51 41.01
CA ALA A 30 -46.79 -2.76 40.62
C ALA A 30 -47.76 -3.79 40.04
N ALA A 31 -47.13 -4.79 39.44
CA ALA A 31 -47.54 -6.18 39.15
C ALA A 31 -48.03 -6.39 37.72
N THR A 32 -47.50 -7.31 36.98
CA THR A 32 -47.25 -8.75 37.17
C THR A 32 -46.35 -9.25 36.07
N ALA A 33 -45.49 -10.20 36.44
CA ALA A 33 -44.70 -10.98 35.52
C ALA A 33 -45.57 -11.93 34.67
N GLU A 34 -45.43 -11.88 33.37
CA GLU A 34 -45.67 -13.02 32.53
C GLU A 34 -44.47 -13.27 31.63
N ASN A 35 -43.93 -14.43 31.83
CA ASN A 35 -42.90 -15.06 31.08
C ASN A 35 -43.42 -15.30 29.67
N SER A 36 -42.90 -14.68 28.67
CA SER A 36 -43.07 -15.13 27.30
C SER A 36 -41.75 -15.13 26.60
N ASP A 37 -41.43 -16.29 26.15
CA ASP A 37 -40.35 -16.74 25.34
C ASP A 37 -39.73 -15.66 24.49
N ASN A 38 -38.44 -15.38 24.77
CA ASN A 38 -37.58 -14.65 23.92
C ASN A 38 -37.22 -15.56 22.73
N ALA A 39 -38.14 -15.63 21.77
CA ALA A 39 -37.81 -16.16 20.47
C ALA A 39 -36.82 -15.22 19.83
N ASP A 40 -35.62 -15.73 19.70
CA ASP A 40 -34.51 -15.35 18.88
C ASP A 40 -34.97 -14.66 17.58
N SER A 41 -35.03 -13.34 17.58
CA SER A 41 -35.04 -12.57 16.36
C SER A 41 -33.60 -12.25 16.02
N ALA A 42 -32.86 -13.28 15.60
CA ALA A 42 -31.81 -13.07 14.62
C ALA A 42 -32.55 -12.57 13.38
N ALA A 43 -32.72 -11.24 13.29
CA ALA A 43 -33.00 -10.62 12.01
C ALA A 43 -31.90 -11.11 11.09
N ASP A 44 -32.26 -11.87 10.05
CA ASP A 44 -31.39 -12.20 8.94
C ASP A 44 -30.77 -10.86 8.49
N ALA A 45 -29.52 -10.63 8.85
CA ALA A 45 -28.72 -9.60 8.21
C ALA A 45 -28.65 -10.04 6.75
N GLU A 46 -29.45 -9.40 5.92
CA GLU A 46 -29.49 -9.62 4.49
C GLU A 46 -28.03 -9.52 4.03
N THR A 47 -27.46 -10.65 3.60
CA THR A 47 -26.06 -10.67 3.17
C THR A 47 -25.90 -9.66 2.05
N ALA A 48 -24.91 -8.80 2.16
CA ALA A 48 -24.67 -7.71 1.20
C ALA A 48 -24.44 -8.22 -0.24
N TYR A 49 -24.32 -9.52 -0.42
CA TYR A 49 -24.14 -10.22 -1.70
C TYR A 49 -24.66 -11.67 -1.58
N SER A 50 -25.06 -12.23 -2.71
CA SER A 50 -25.44 -13.65 -2.84
C SER A 50 -25.32 -14.08 -4.31
N PRO A 51 -25.40 -15.39 -4.62
CA PRO A 51 -25.43 -15.85 -6.01
C PRO A 51 -26.60 -15.26 -6.81
N GLU A 52 -27.71 -14.96 -6.15
CA GLU A 52 -28.91 -14.37 -6.76
C GLU A 52 -28.81 -12.83 -6.85
N ASN A 53 -27.96 -12.22 -6.00
CA ASN A 53 -27.69 -10.78 -5.99
C ASN A 53 -26.18 -10.55 -5.98
N PRO A 54 -25.49 -10.87 -7.11
CA PRO A 54 -24.05 -10.77 -7.16
C PRO A 54 -23.57 -9.32 -7.20
N VAL A 55 -22.38 -9.09 -6.66
CA VAL A 55 -21.66 -7.82 -6.73
C VAL A 55 -20.38 -7.99 -7.56
N THR A 56 -19.99 -6.94 -8.24
CA THR A 56 -18.71 -6.90 -8.98
C THR A 56 -17.78 -5.92 -8.29
N VAL A 57 -16.52 -6.33 -8.08
CA VAL A 57 -15.47 -5.52 -7.47
C VAL A 57 -14.32 -5.41 -8.44
N LYS A 58 -13.97 -4.18 -8.81
CA LYS A 58 -12.86 -3.89 -9.70
C LYS A 58 -11.61 -3.58 -8.90
N ILE A 59 -10.56 -4.38 -9.10
CA ILE A 59 -9.28 -4.31 -8.39
C ILE A 59 -8.21 -3.74 -9.31
N GLY A 60 -7.56 -2.64 -8.89
CA GLY A 60 -6.39 -2.08 -9.57
C GLY A 60 -5.13 -2.84 -9.22
N LEU A 61 -4.40 -3.29 -10.22
CA LEU A 61 -3.13 -4.01 -10.13
C LEU A 61 -2.06 -3.31 -10.99
N THR A 62 -0.79 -3.56 -10.68
CA THR A 62 0.35 -3.04 -11.45
C THR A 62 1.29 -4.17 -11.89
N GLY A 63 0.76 -5.11 -12.64
CA GLY A 63 1.50 -6.22 -13.20
C GLY A 63 0.67 -7.48 -13.38
N ASN A 64 0.91 -8.19 -14.47
CA ASN A 64 0.18 -9.40 -14.81
C ASN A 64 0.45 -10.54 -13.82
N VAL A 65 1.62 -10.54 -13.19
CA VAL A 65 2.00 -11.52 -12.16
C VAL A 65 0.99 -11.55 -11.00
N TYR A 66 0.36 -10.44 -10.69
CA TYR A 66 -0.64 -10.37 -9.61
C TYR A 66 -1.95 -11.07 -9.98
N GLU A 67 -2.31 -11.14 -11.25
CA GLU A 67 -3.49 -11.89 -11.68
C GLU A 67 -3.37 -13.38 -11.36
N ASP A 68 -2.17 -13.94 -11.46
CA ASP A 68 -1.91 -15.35 -11.12
C ASP A 68 -2.15 -15.63 -9.62
N ILE A 69 -1.97 -14.63 -8.78
CA ILE A 69 -2.31 -14.72 -7.34
C ILE A 69 -3.82 -14.55 -7.13
N TRP A 70 -4.43 -13.60 -7.83
CA TRP A 70 -5.84 -13.26 -7.64
C TRP A 70 -6.83 -14.22 -8.32
N ASN A 71 -6.43 -14.90 -9.40
CA ASN A 71 -7.34 -15.78 -10.16
C ASN A 71 -7.95 -16.91 -9.30
N PRO A 72 -7.21 -17.64 -8.44
CA PRO A 72 -7.81 -18.63 -7.55
C PRO A 72 -8.79 -18.02 -6.54
N ILE A 73 -8.54 -16.80 -6.08
CA ILE A 73 -9.42 -16.06 -5.17
C ILE A 73 -10.71 -15.67 -5.90
N LYS A 74 -10.61 -15.18 -7.12
CA LYS A 74 -11.73 -14.87 -8.01
C LYS A 74 -12.62 -16.08 -8.22
N GLU A 75 -12.04 -17.24 -8.53
CA GLU A 75 -12.78 -18.50 -8.71
C GLU A 75 -13.47 -18.96 -7.45
N LYS A 76 -12.85 -18.76 -6.29
CA LYS A 76 -13.42 -19.10 -4.98
C LYS A 76 -14.61 -18.23 -4.61
N LEU A 77 -14.53 -16.93 -4.91
CA LEU A 77 -15.55 -15.95 -4.52
C LEU A 77 -16.75 -15.88 -5.47
N ALA A 78 -16.59 -16.25 -6.74
CA ALA A 78 -17.67 -16.21 -7.73
C ALA A 78 -18.91 -17.01 -7.33
N PRO A 79 -18.83 -18.25 -6.81
CA PRO A 79 -19.99 -18.99 -6.31
C PRO A 79 -20.68 -18.35 -5.09
N GLU A 80 -19.99 -17.49 -4.36
CA GLU A 80 -20.56 -16.74 -3.24
C GLU A 80 -21.32 -15.48 -3.71
N GLY A 81 -21.22 -15.10 -4.97
CA GLY A 81 -21.82 -13.89 -5.53
C GLY A 81 -20.88 -12.67 -5.55
N ILE A 82 -19.57 -12.86 -5.39
CA ILE A 82 -18.58 -11.80 -5.53
C ILE A 82 -17.76 -12.04 -6.81
N ASN A 83 -17.92 -11.15 -7.78
CA ASN A 83 -17.20 -11.21 -9.05
C ASN A 83 -16.05 -10.20 -9.04
N LEU A 84 -14.82 -10.68 -9.24
CA LEU A 84 -13.65 -9.82 -9.32
C LEU A 84 -13.33 -9.48 -10.77
N GLU A 85 -13.06 -8.22 -11.03
CA GLU A 85 -12.52 -7.72 -12.30
C GLU A 85 -11.20 -7.01 -12.00
N TYR A 86 -10.25 -7.07 -12.94
CA TYR A 86 -8.95 -6.42 -12.79
C TYR A 86 -8.84 -5.24 -13.74
N GLU A 87 -8.25 -4.16 -13.22
CA GLU A 87 -7.77 -3.03 -14.01
C GLU A 87 -6.26 -2.98 -13.87
N GLN A 88 -5.54 -3.17 -14.99
CA GLN A 88 -4.08 -3.12 -15.01
C GLN A 88 -3.58 -1.70 -15.25
N PHE A 89 -2.68 -1.26 -14.38
CA PHE A 89 -1.97 0.00 -14.51
C PHE A 89 -0.48 -0.27 -14.73
N THR A 90 0.16 0.54 -15.55
CA THR A 90 1.59 0.37 -15.87
C THR A 90 2.50 1.04 -14.86
N SER A 91 2.01 2.03 -14.11
CA SER A 91 2.79 2.90 -13.24
C SER A 91 2.15 3.03 -11.86
N PHE A 92 2.95 3.14 -10.80
CA PHE A 92 2.48 3.23 -9.42
C PHE A 92 1.68 4.51 -9.10
N ASN A 93 1.87 5.59 -9.85
CA ASN A 93 1.25 6.88 -9.56
C ASN A 93 -0.22 7.00 -10.01
N ILE A 94 -0.80 5.96 -10.61
CA ILE A 94 -2.16 6.01 -11.17
C ILE A 94 -3.21 5.35 -10.27
N PRO A 95 -2.98 4.14 -9.68
CA PRO A 95 -4.06 3.37 -9.06
C PRO A 95 -4.72 4.05 -7.85
N ASN A 96 -4.01 4.84 -7.06
CA ASN A 96 -4.62 5.55 -5.93
C ASN A 96 -5.54 6.68 -6.39
N ASN A 97 -5.18 7.37 -7.47
CA ASN A 97 -6.09 8.37 -8.06
C ASN A 97 -7.35 7.71 -8.64
N ALA A 98 -7.21 6.59 -9.34
CA ALA A 98 -8.33 5.82 -9.86
C ALA A 98 -9.26 5.30 -8.74
N LEU A 99 -8.69 4.85 -7.63
CA LEU A 99 -9.44 4.44 -6.45
C LEU A 99 -10.17 5.63 -5.80
N ASN A 100 -9.48 6.73 -5.61
CA ASN A 100 -10.05 7.93 -4.99
C ASN A 100 -11.17 8.56 -5.84
N SER A 101 -11.07 8.46 -7.17
CA SER A 101 -12.09 8.96 -8.11
C SER A 101 -13.26 8.01 -8.33
N GLY A 102 -13.19 6.78 -7.84
CA GLY A 102 -14.24 5.77 -8.00
C GLY A 102 -14.20 4.99 -9.32
N GLU A 103 -13.10 5.06 -10.07
CA GLU A 103 -12.91 4.26 -11.29
C GLU A 103 -12.70 2.79 -10.99
N ILE A 104 -12.09 2.49 -9.83
CA ILE A 104 -11.91 1.16 -9.27
C ILE A 104 -12.45 1.12 -7.84
N ASP A 105 -12.66 -0.07 -7.29
CA ASP A 105 -13.24 -0.29 -5.96
C ASP A 105 -12.19 -0.56 -4.90
N MET A 106 -11.07 -1.16 -5.29
CA MET A 106 -9.90 -1.37 -4.45
C MET A 106 -8.64 -1.43 -5.32
N ASN A 107 -7.49 -1.34 -4.67
CA ASN A 107 -6.24 -1.68 -5.32
C ASN A 107 -5.34 -2.53 -4.42
N ALA A 108 -4.44 -3.29 -5.03
CA ALA A 108 -3.54 -4.20 -4.34
C ALA A 108 -2.20 -4.22 -5.09
N PHE A 109 -1.37 -3.20 -4.88
CA PHE A 109 -0.11 -3.02 -5.62
C PHE A 109 1.02 -2.40 -4.81
N GLN A 110 0.71 -1.76 -3.68
CA GLN A 110 1.59 -0.84 -2.98
C GLN A 110 1.92 -1.30 -1.56
N HIS A 111 3.09 -0.92 -1.08
CA HIS A 111 3.46 -1.07 0.32
C HIS A 111 3.05 0.15 1.17
N HIS A 112 3.08 -0.02 2.50
CA HIS A 112 2.65 1.02 3.44
C HIS A 112 3.40 2.34 3.27
N ALA A 113 4.72 2.32 3.06
CA ALA A 113 5.49 3.55 2.88
C ALA A 113 5.01 4.35 1.66
N TYR A 114 4.78 3.67 0.52
CA TYR A 114 4.24 4.31 -0.68
C TYR A 114 2.82 4.82 -0.45
N PHE A 115 1.94 3.98 0.09
CA PHE A 115 0.55 4.31 0.39
C PHE A 115 0.45 5.57 1.26
N ASN A 116 1.20 5.61 2.36
CA ASN A 116 1.16 6.73 3.30
C ASN A 116 1.68 8.03 2.64
N ASN A 117 2.78 7.94 1.89
CA ASN A 117 3.33 9.11 1.20
C ASN A 117 2.40 9.64 0.11
N ASP A 118 1.85 8.74 -0.72
CA ASP A 118 1.01 9.13 -1.86
C ASP A 118 -0.34 9.68 -1.42
N THR A 119 -0.99 9.07 -0.43
CA THR A 119 -2.27 9.53 0.12
C THR A 119 -2.14 10.90 0.80
N VAL A 120 -1.09 11.11 1.59
CA VAL A 120 -0.85 12.41 2.25
C VAL A 120 -0.52 13.49 1.22
N SER A 121 0.38 13.20 0.28
CA SER A 121 0.83 14.17 -0.72
C SER A 121 -0.28 14.62 -1.66
N ASN A 122 -1.23 13.75 -1.98
CA ASN A 122 -2.33 14.04 -2.90
C ASN A 122 -3.66 14.33 -2.20
N GLY A 123 -3.75 14.16 -0.87
CA GLY A 123 -4.98 14.37 -0.11
C GLY A 123 -6.05 13.32 -0.41
N TYR A 124 -5.66 12.08 -0.69
CA TYR A 124 -6.59 10.98 -0.93
C TYR A 124 -7.16 10.44 0.39
N ASP A 125 -8.45 10.18 0.42
CA ASP A 125 -9.13 9.57 1.58
C ASP A 125 -9.28 8.06 1.37
N LEU A 126 -8.16 7.35 1.54
CA LEU A 126 -8.03 5.92 1.36
C LEU A 126 -7.60 5.23 2.66
N THR A 127 -7.98 3.97 2.81
CA THR A 127 -7.68 3.14 3.99
C THR A 127 -7.14 1.78 3.55
N ALA A 128 -6.06 1.33 4.20
CA ALA A 128 -5.57 -0.03 4.09
C ALA A 128 -6.44 -0.97 4.94
N ILE A 129 -6.96 -2.04 4.35
CA ILE A 129 -7.86 -2.99 5.02
C ILE A 129 -7.26 -4.38 5.24
N GLY A 130 -6.09 -4.66 4.71
CA GLY A 130 -5.39 -5.92 4.93
C GLY A 130 -4.03 -5.94 4.25
N ASP A 131 -3.05 -6.58 4.90
CA ASP A 131 -1.74 -6.82 4.32
C ASP A 131 -1.76 -8.03 3.39
N THR A 132 -0.94 -8.00 2.37
CA THR A 132 -0.83 -9.06 1.36
C THR A 132 0.54 -9.75 1.41
N TYR A 133 1.54 -9.15 0.84
CA TYR A 133 2.88 -9.75 0.70
C TYR A 133 3.98 -8.71 0.97
N ILE A 134 5.18 -9.21 1.17
CA ILE A 134 6.40 -8.48 0.86
C ILE A 134 6.94 -9.05 -0.44
N VAL A 135 7.26 -8.19 -1.41
CA VAL A 135 7.99 -8.57 -2.61
C VAL A 135 9.35 -7.89 -2.59
N ALA A 136 10.42 -8.70 -2.65
CA ALA A 136 11.77 -8.20 -2.51
C ALA A 136 12.15 -7.25 -3.65
N MET A 137 12.80 -6.14 -3.29
CA MET A 137 13.52 -5.27 -4.21
C MET A 137 14.96 -5.75 -4.24
N ASN A 138 15.48 -6.09 -5.41
CA ASN A 138 16.81 -6.66 -5.55
C ASN A 138 17.69 -5.86 -6.50
N ILE A 139 19.00 -6.11 -6.44
CA ILE A 139 19.98 -5.52 -7.36
C ILE A 139 20.29 -6.53 -8.47
N TYR A 140 20.18 -6.08 -9.71
CA TYR A 140 20.41 -6.85 -10.93
C TYR A 140 21.46 -6.19 -11.80
N THR A 141 22.01 -6.97 -12.73
CA THR A 141 22.92 -6.45 -13.76
C THR A 141 22.72 -7.21 -15.07
N ALA A 142 22.88 -6.51 -16.19
CA ALA A 142 22.97 -7.13 -17.51
C ALA A 142 24.43 -7.38 -17.93
N LYS A 143 25.37 -7.04 -17.05
CA LYS A 143 26.83 -7.20 -17.24
C LYS A 143 27.37 -8.26 -16.28
N ASP A 144 28.66 -8.57 -16.37
CA ASP A 144 29.34 -9.56 -15.53
C ASP A 144 29.77 -8.97 -14.16
N TYR A 145 28.86 -8.28 -13.45
CA TYR A 145 29.13 -7.80 -12.11
C TYR A 145 28.65 -8.79 -11.04
N THR A 146 29.48 -8.92 -10.01
CA THR A 146 29.07 -9.31 -8.66
C THR A 146 29.14 -8.08 -7.77
N ILE A 147 28.58 -8.14 -6.56
CA ILE A 147 28.73 -7.03 -5.60
C ILE A 147 30.21 -6.75 -5.31
N GLU A 148 31.00 -7.81 -5.12
CA GLU A 148 32.44 -7.70 -4.86
C GLU A 148 33.17 -6.99 -6.01
N SER A 149 32.92 -7.38 -7.26
CA SER A 149 33.58 -6.76 -8.41
C SER A 149 33.10 -5.33 -8.65
N ALA A 150 31.83 -5.03 -8.37
CA ALA A 150 31.29 -3.67 -8.46
C ALA A 150 31.94 -2.75 -7.41
N LEU A 151 32.08 -3.21 -6.16
CA LEU A 151 32.75 -2.45 -5.09
C LEU A 151 34.25 -2.27 -5.33
N ALA A 152 34.88 -3.12 -6.13
CA ALA A 152 36.27 -3.01 -6.53
C ALA A 152 36.49 -2.14 -7.79
N SER A 153 35.43 -1.58 -8.36
CA SER A 153 35.52 -0.76 -9.58
C SER A 153 36.33 0.50 -9.35
N THR A 154 37.19 0.81 -10.29
CA THR A 154 37.90 2.09 -10.37
C THR A 154 37.20 3.13 -11.25
N GLU A 155 36.16 2.69 -11.96
CA GLU A 155 35.33 3.54 -12.81
C GLU A 155 34.06 3.94 -12.06
N THR A 156 33.45 5.04 -12.47
CA THR A 156 32.14 5.44 -11.94
C THR A 156 31.06 4.45 -12.40
N LEU A 157 30.37 3.83 -11.46
CA LEU A 157 29.25 2.92 -11.72
C LEU A 157 27.98 3.70 -11.99
N LYS A 158 27.30 3.38 -13.09
CA LYS A 158 25.93 3.83 -13.34
C LYS A 158 24.96 2.87 -12.68
N ILE A 159 24.13 3.38 -11.77
CA ILE A 159 23.14 2.59 -11.04
C ILE A 159 21.75 3.17 -11.29
N ALA A 160 20.87 2.39 -11.93
CA ALA A 160 19.47 2.76 -12.12
C ALA A 160 18.66 2.46 -10.88
N VAL A 161 17.84 3.42 -10.44
CA VAL A 161 16.96 3.33 -9.28
C VAL A 161 15.58 3.91 -9.61
N PRO A 162 14.51 3.48 -8.90
CA PRO A 162 13.20 4.14 -8.97
C PRO A 162 13.31 5.61 -8.53
N ASN A 163 12.54 6.49 -9.16
CA ASN A 163 12.57 7.92 -8.88
C ASN A 163 11.50 8.41 -7.90
N ASP A 164 10.56 7.56 -7.49
CA ASP A 164 9.59 7.94 -6.48
C ASP A 164 10.21 7.92 -5.08
N VAL A 165 9.78 8.85 -4.23
CA VAL A 165 10.40 9.13 -2.92
C VAL A 165 10.62 7.87 -2.08
N THR A 166 9.62 7.02 -1.95
CA THR A 166 9.70 5.86 -1.05
C THR A 166 10.50 4.70 -1.62
N ASN A 167 10.37 4.41 -2.93
CA ASN A 167 11.14 3.33 -3.56
C ASN A 167 12.57 3.74 -3.88
N GLU A 168 12.85 5.02 -4.19
CA GLU A 168 14.22 5.52 -4.24
C GLU A 168 14.90 5.35 -2.89
N GLY A 169 14.26 5.81 -1.81
CA GLY A 169 14.79 5.63 -0.46
C GLY A 169 15.03 4.17 -0.09
N ARG A 170 14.14 3.26 -0.48
CA ARG A 170 14.30 1.81 -0.30
C ARG A 170 15.51 1.29 -1.10
N ALA A 171 15.65 1.71 -2.35
CA ALA A 171 16.78 1.33 -3.19
C ALA A 171 18.12 1.82 -2.61
N LEU A 172 18.17 3.05 -2.09
CA LEU A 172 19.36 3.58 -1.45
C LEU A 172 19.74 2.79 -0.19
N LYS A 173 18.77 2.40 0.64
CA LYS A 173 19.01 1.54 1.81
C LYS A 173 19.55 0.16 1.41
N LEU A 174 19.04 -0.41 0.31
CA LEU A 174 19.53 -1.68 -0.20
C LEU A 174 20.97 -1.56 -0.69
N LEU A 175 21.30 -0.51 -1.42
CA LEU A 175 22.66 -0.24 -1.89
C LEU A 175 23.62 0.05 -0.72
N GLU A 176 23.18 0.75 0.32
CA GLU A 176 23.95 0.93 1.55
C GLU A 176 24.24 -0.43 2.21
N SER A 177 23.25 -1.29 2.35
CA SER A 177 23.43 -2.63 2.94
C SER A 177 24.37 -3.51 2.12
N ALA A 178 24.47 -3.28 0.80
CA ALA A 178 25.42 -3.93 -0.08
C ALA A 178 26.83 -3.32 -0.04
N GLY A 179 27.00 -2.18 0.64
CA GLY A 179 28.31 -1.56 0.91
C GLY A 179 28.73 -0.45 -0.05
N PHE A 180 27.85 0.05 -0.93
CA PHE A 180 28.20 1.07 -1.93
C PHE A 180 28.48 2.45 -1.33
N PHE A 181 27.78 2.79 -0.26
CA PHE A 181 27.91 4.09 0.44
C PHE A 181 27.31 4.01 1.83
N THR A 182 27.43 5.09 2.57
CA THR A 182 26.78 5.31 3.87
C THR A 182 25.77 6.44 3.74
N ILE A 183 24.58 6.24 4.27
CA ILE A 183 23.52 7.25 4.37
C ILE A 183 23.63 7.94 5.73
N ASN A 184 23.38 9.25 5.78
CA ASN A 184 23.31 10.01 7.01
C ASN A 184 22.33 9.37 7.99
N ALA A 185 22.78 9.10 9.22
CA ALA A 185 21.95 8.48 10.25
C ALA A 185 20.71 9.31 10.63
N ASP A 186 20.75 10.62 10.39
CA ASP A 186 19.62 11.54 10.63
C ASP A 186 18.65 11.63 9.44
N ALA A 187 18.96 10.97 8.32
CA ALA A 187 18.02 10.86 7.22
C ALA A 187 16.75 10.13 7.67
N GLY A 188 15.59 10.54 7.18
CA GLY A 188 14.32 9.95 7.53
C GLY A 188 14.13 8.54 6.96
N ALA A 189 12.92 8.04 7.05
CA ALA A 189 12.54 6.71 6.55
C ALA A 189 12.72 6.55 5.03
N SER A 190 12.68 7.64 4.27
CA SER A 190 12.92 7.69 2.83
C SER A 190 14.11 8.61 2.53
N PRO A 191 15.36 8.11 2.68
CA PRO A 191 16.54 8.92 2.38
C PRO A 191 16.60 9.29 0.90
N GLU A 192 17.18 10.44 0.63
CA GLU A 192 17.45 10.95 -0.72
C GLU A 192 18.94 10.78 -1.08
N ILE A 193 19.29 10.92 -2.34
CA ILE A 193 20.69 10.85 -2.81
C ILE A 193 21.56 11.88 -2.08
N SER A 194 21.00 13.05 -1.76
CA SER A 194 21.69 14.10 -0.97
C SER A 194 22.03 13.69 0.47
N ASP A 195 21.41 12.64 0.99
CA ASP A 195 21.69 12.10 2.34
C ASP A 195 22.90 11.15 2.35
N ILE A 196 23.47 10.82 1.21
CA ILE A 196 24.66 9.97 1.12
C ILE A 196 25.87 10.76 1.57
N THR A 197 26.62 10.23 2.55
CA THR A 197 27.77 10.92 3.17
C THR A 197 29.11 10.40 2.72
N ASP A 198 29.23 9.10 2.51
CA ASP A 198 30.48 8.44 2.14
C ASP A 198 30.23 7.41 1.03
N TYR A 199 30.97 7.51 -0.05
CA TYR A 199 30.95 6.56 -1.17
C TYR A 199 32.15 5.62 -1.10
N ALA A 200 31.90 4.30 -1.06
CA ALA A 200 32.97 3.30 -1.21
C ALA A 200 33.48 3.19 -2.65
N VAL A 201 32.63 3.53 -3.62
CA VAL A 201 32.91 3.54 -5.05
C VAL A 201 32.18 4.74 -5.67
N SER A 202 32.72 5.30 -6.75
CA SER A 202 32.04 6.41 -7.45
C SER A 202 30.75 5.91 -8.11
N VAL A 203 29.62 6.59 -7.87
CA VAL A 203 28.29 6.24 -8.38
C VAL A 203 27.66 7.43 -9.10
N GLU A 204 27.12 7.16 -10.28
CA GLU A 204 26.20 8.03 -11.02
C GLU A 204 24.82 7.37 -11.00
N PHE A 205 23.83 8.02 -10.37
CA PHE A 205 22.47 7.51 -10.34
C PHE A 205 21.72 7.83 -11.62
N VAL A 206 20.97 6.85 -12.11
CA VAL A 206 20.02 6.99 -13.22
C VAL A 206 18.62 6.79 -12.62
N GLU A 207 17.94 7.90 -12.35
CA GLU A 207 16.62 7.95 -11.71
C GLU A 207 15.54 7.87 -12.78
N VAL A 208 14.76 6.80 -12.78
CA VAL A 208 13.66 6.58 -13.73
C VAL A 208 12.43 6.04 -13.00
N ASP A 209 11.27 6.15 -13.62
CA ASP A 209 10.06 5.54 -13.06
C ASP A 209 10.28 4.06 -12.77
N ALA A 210 9.74 3.56 -11.67
CA ALA A 210 9.97 2.19 -11.20
C ALA A 210 9.70 1.12 -12.29
N ASN A 211 8.68 1.33 -13.12
CA ASN A 211 8.34 0.44 -14.23
C ASN A 211 9.33 0.51 -15.41
N LEU A 212 10.23 1.49 -15.43
CA LEU A 212 11.21 1.69 -16.51
C LEU A 212 12.62 1.24 -16.15
N VAL A 213 12.91 0.91 -14.88
CA VAL A 213 14.26 0.55 -14.44
C VAL A 213 14.81 -0.64 -15.24
N TYR A 214 14.02 -1.68 -15.45
CA TYR A 214 14.46 -2.82 -16.27
C TYR A 214 14.75 -2.42 -17.73
N SER A 215 14.01 -1.48 -18.29
CA SER A 215 14.18 -1.07 -19.69
C SER A 215 15.54 -0.41 -19.98
N VAL A 216 16.20 0.13 -18.95
CA VAL A 216 17.52 0.76 -19.06
C VAL A 216 18.67 -0.13 -18.56
N ILE A 217 18.39 -1.40 -18.20
CA ILE A 217 19.38 -2.30 -17.58
C ILE A 217 20.63 -2.50 -18.46
N GLN A 218 20.49 -2.45 -19.77
CA GLN A 218 21.61 -2.60 -20.71
C GLN A 218 22.52 -1.36 -20.76
N ASP A 219 22.02 -0.19 -20.35
CA ASP A 219 22.70 1.09 -20.41
C ASP A 219 23.39 1.47 -19.10
N VAL A 220 23.18 0.67 -18.04
CA VAL A 220 23.71 0.89 -16.71
C VAL A 220 24.58 -0.27 -16.26
N ASP A 221 25.30 -0.10 -15.16
CA ASP A 221 26.11 -1.17 -14.58
C ASP A 221 25.28 -2.04 -13.63
N LEU A 222 24.47 -1.40 -12.80
CA LEU A 222 23.55 -2.06 -11.89
C LEU A 222 22.15 -1.44 -11.98
N ALA A 223 21.13 -2.24 -11.67
CA ALA A 223 19.75 -1.79 -11.62
C ALA A 223 19.06 -2.31 -10.36
N VAL A 224 18.40 -1.44 -9.61
CA VAL A 224 17.58 -1.79 -8.43
C VAL A 224 16.13 -1.84 -8.87
N ILE A 225 15.54 -3.03 -8.86
CA ILE A 225 14.25 -3.28 -9.50
C ILE A 225 13.23 -3.78 -8.48
N ASN A 226 12.05 -3.15 -8.43
CA ASN A 226 10.90 -3.65 -7.66
C ASN A 226 10.53 -5.07 -8.12
N GLY A 227 10.22 -5.95 -7.18
CA GLY A 227 10.02 -7.37 -7.46
C GLY A 227 8.93 -7.70 -8.47
N ASN A 228 7.81 -6.97 -8.47
CA ASN A 228 6.76 -7.14 -9.47
C ASN A 228 7.24 -6.85 -10.90
N TYR A 229 8.00 -5.77 -11.08
CA TYR A 229 8.55 -5.42 -12.39
C TYR A 229 9.68 -6.35 -12.82
N ALA A 230 10.46 -6.86 -11.86
CA ALA A 230 11.46 -7.90 -12.14
C ALA A 230 10.78 -9.17 -12.68
N LEU A 231 9.73 -9.64 -12.02
CA LEU A 231 8.95 -10.82 -12.44
C LEU A 231 8.28 -10.62 -13.80
N ASP A 232 7.62 -9.48 -14.01
CA ASP A 232 6.97 -9.16 -15.30
C ASP A 232 7.98 -9.07 -16.44
N SER A 233 9.24 -8.77 -16.13
CA SER A 233 10.35 -8.73 -17.09
C SER A 233 11.03 -10.09 -17.31
N GLY A 234 10.57 -11.13 -16.63
CA GLY A 234 11.11 -12.49 -16.73
C GLY A 234 12.34 -12.77 -15.89
N LEU A 235 12.70 -11.85 -14.97
CA LEU A 235 13.78 -12.10 -14.00
C LEU A 235 13.33 -13.04 -12.89
N THR A 236 14.29 -13.81 -12.37
CA THR A 236 14.11 -14.67 -11.21
C THR A 236 14.89 -14.12 -10.01
N VAL A 237 14.66 -14.67 -8.82
CA VAL A 237 15.46 -14.34 -7.63
C VAL A 237 16.94 -14.68 -7.83
N ASP A 238 17.23 -15.73 -8.60
CA ASP A 238 18.60 -16.18 -8.86
C ASP A 238 19.37 -15.27 -9.84
N ASP A 239 18.67 -14.42 -10.58
CA ASP A 239 19.29 -13.40 -11.43
C ASP A 239 19.81 -12.20 -10.63
N ALA A 240 19.38 -12.03 -9.38
CA ALA A 240 19.81 -10.96 -8.53
C ALA A 240 21.24 -11.17 -8.03
N ILE A 241 22.06 -10.10 -8.11
CA ILE A 241 23.42 -10.11 -7.53
C ILE A 241 23.44 -9.73 -6.05
N TYR A 242 22.34 -9.13 -5.57
CA TYR A 242 22.13 -8.82 -4.16
C TYR A 242 20.62 -8.80 -3.87
N LYS A 243 20.23 -9.44 -2.76
CA LYS A 243 18.83 -9.62 -2.39
C LYS A 243 18.49 -8.82 -1.14
N GLU A 244 17.35 -8.14 -1.17
CA GLU A 244 16.75 -7.57 0.02
C GLU A 244 16.29 -8.69 0.94
N SER A 245 16.72 -8.69 2.18
CA SER A 245 16.47 -9.80 3.11
C SER A 245 16.02 -9.38 4.51
N GLU A 246 16.17 -8.11 4.85
CA GLU A 246 15.88 -7.61 6.18
C GLU A 246 14.88 -6.44 6.10
N TYR A 247 13.88 -6.48 6.98
CA TYR A 247 12.83 -5.48 7.07
C TYR A 247 12.71 -5.03 8.53
N ALA A 248 13.00 -3.75 8.79
CA ALA A 248 13.01 -3.18 10.14
C ALA A 248 11.59 -3.07 10.75
N ASP A 249 10.58 -2.91 9.89
CA ASP A 249 9.17 -2.74 10.25
C ASP A 249 8.25 -3.15 9.09
N ASN A 250 6.97 -2.76 9.15
CA ASN A 250 5.98 -3.08 8.13
C ASN A 250 5.95 -2.11 6.93
N SER A 251 6.91 -1.21 6.81
CA SER A 251 6.91 -0.15 5.79
C SER A 251 6.77 -0.70 4.37
N TYR A 252 7.33 -1.87 4.11
CA TYR A 252 7.32 -2.51 2.78
C TYR A 252 6.34 -3.68 2.66
N TYR A 253 5.48 -3.89 3.66
CA TYR A 253 4.35 -4.80 3.53
C TYR A 253 3.36 -4.18 2.54
N CYS A 254 3.02 -4.93 1.49
CA CYS A 254 2.00 -4.52 0.55
C CYS A 254 0.61 -4.78 1.13
N LEU A 255 -0.36 -4.07 0.60
CA LEU A 255 -1.68 -3.98 1.20
C LEU A 255 -2.80 -3.93 0.15
N ILE A 256 -4.01 -4.14 0.61
CA ILE A 256 -5.25 -3.86 -0.11
C ILE A 256 -5.78 -2.54 0.41
N ALA A 257 -6.01 -1.58 -0.49
CA ALA A 257 -6.58 -0.27 -0.18
C ALA A 257 -7.98 -0.11 -0.76
N VAL A 258 -8.82 0.60 -0.02
CA VAL A 258 -10.17 1.01 -0.40
C VAL A 258 -10.39 2.48 -0.05
N ARG A 259 -11.46 3.11 -0.53
CA ARG A 259 -11.90 4.41 -0.02
C ARG A 259 -12.24 4.27 1.47
N SER A 260 -11.94 5.29 2.28
CA SER A 260 -12.13 5.21 3.74
C SER A 260 -13.60 5.00 4.13
N GLU A 261 -14.54 5.53 3.37
CA GLU A 261 -15.99 5.31 3.56
C GLU A 261 -16.39 3.82 3.38
N ASP A 262 -15.61 3.06 2.63
CA ASP A 262 -15.86 1.65 2.32
C ASP A 262 -15.07 0.67 3.23
N ALA A 263 -14.32 1.18 4.21
CA ALA A 263 -13.43 0.33 5.04
C ALA A 263 -14.17 -0.80 5.78
N GLU A 264 -15.44 -0.60 6.11
CA GLU A 264 -16.27 -1.58 6.81
C GLU A 264 -17.17 -2.40 5.86
N ASN A 265 -17.03 -2.24 4.55
CA ASN A 265 -17.82 -2.97 3.56
C ASN A 265 -17.62 -4.49 3.69
N PRO A 266 -18.68 -5.27 3.95
CA PRO A 266 -18.57 -6.71 4.18
C PRO A 266 -18.05 -7.49 2.96
N VAL A 267 -18.30 -7.02 1.75
CA VAL A 267 -17.75 -7.59 0.52
C VAL A 267 -16.22 -7.49 0.50
N TYR A 268 -15.71 -6.31 0.84
CA TYR A 268 -14.26 -6.08 0.83
C TYR A 268 -13.55 -6.83 1.96
N LYS A 269 -14.18 -6.92 3.13
CA LYS A 269 -13.68 -7.77 4.23
C LYS A 269 -13.62 -9.25 3.81
N ARG A 270 -14.65 -9.74 3.12
CA ARG A 270 -14.66 -11.12 2.61
C ARG A 270 -13.54 -11.36 1.58
N ILE A 271 -13.24 -10.38 0.73
CA ILE A 271 -12.12 -10.46 -0.22
C ILE A 271 -10.78 -10.57 0.53
N VAL A 272 -10.55 -9.75 1.56
CA VAL A 272 -9.35 -9.82 2.40
C VAL A 272 -9.22 -11.20 3.05
N GLU A 273 -10.30 -11.73 3.64
CA GLU A 273 -10.31 -13.08 4.22
C GLU A 273 -9.98 -14.17 3.20
N ALA A 274 -10.51 -14.06 1.98
CA ALA A 274 -10.23 -14.99 0.91
C ALA A 274 -8.78 -14.92 0.41
N TYR A 275 -8.17 -13.74 0.49
CA TYR A 275 -6.77 -13.53 0.13
C TYR A 275 -5.82 -14.12 1.19
N GLN A 276 -6.04 -13.80 2.46
CA GLN A 276 -5.17 -14.15 3.59
C GLN A 276 -5.34 -15.61 4.02
N THR A 277 -5.02 -16.54 3.13
CA THR A 277 -5.21 -17.99 3.34
C THR A 277 -3.94 -18.78 3.05
N GLN A 278 -3.90 -20.02 3.52
CA GLN A 278 -2.83 -20.96 3.19
C GLN A 278 -2.73 -21.22 1.68
N ASP A 279 -3.85 -21.24 0.97
CA ASP A 279 -3.86 -21.43 -0.49
C ASP A 279 -3.06 -20.33 -1.19
N THR A 280 -3.17 -19.09 -0.74
CA THR A 280 -2.39 -17.96 -1.27
C THR A 280 -0.90 -18.12 -0.96
N ILE A 281 -0.55 -18.57 0.25
CA ILE A 281 0.84 -18.87 0.62
C ILE A 281 1.42 -19.97 -0.27
N ASP A 282 0.64 -21.00 -0.57
CA ASP A 282 1.05 -22.09 -1.43
C ASP A 282 1.31 -21.62 -2.86
N ILE A 283 0.51 -20.67 -3.37
CA ILE A 283 0.76 -20.01 -4.66
C ILE A 283 2.09 -19.24 -4.62
N TYR A 284 2.36 -18.47 -3.58
CA TYR A 284 3.63 -17.76 -3.42
C TYR A 284 4.82 -18.71 -3.47
N ASN A 285 4.73 -19.83 -2.77
CA ASN A 285 5.81 -20.80 -2.68
C ASN A 285 6.01 -21.61 -3.97
N ASN A 286 4.95 -21.96 -4.67
CA ASN A 286 4.98 -22.82 -5.85
C ASN A 286 5.26 -22.04 -7.13
N GLU A 287 4.62 -20.86 -7.31
CA GLU A 287 4.69 -20.10 -8.55
C GLU A 287 5.78 -19.01 -8.52
N PHE A 288 6.06 -18.43 -7.33
CA PHE A 288 6.90 -17.25 -7.17
C PHE A 288 8.03 -17.44 -6.16
N LYS A 289 8.67 -18.59 -6.19
CA LYS A 289 9.73 -19.03 -5.25
C LYS A 289 10.70 -17.92 -4.88
N GLY A 290 10.65 -17.48 -3.62
CA GLY A 290 11.58 -16.53 -3.04
C GLY A 290 11.28 -15.04 -3.32
N PHE A 291 10.27 -14.70 -4.15
CA PHE A 291 9.87 -13.32 -4.37
C PHE A 291 8.85 -12.81 -3.37
N PHE A 292 7.87 -13.63 -2.98
CA PHE A 292 6.77 -13.23 -2.09
C PHE A 292 6.84 -13.89 -0.72
N VAL A 293 6.63 -13.09 0.32
CA VAL A 293 6.45 -13.54 1.70
C VAL A 293 5.07 -13.06 2.17
N PRO A 294 4.26 -13.92 2.82
CA PRO A 294 2.93 -13.53 3.30
C PRO A 294 3.05 -12.55 4.47
N ALA A 295 2.76 -11.26 4.22
CA ALA A 295 2.96 -10.19 5.19
C ALA A 295 2.01 -10.30 6.40
N TRP A 296 0.77 -10.76 6.21
CA TRP A 296 -0.21 -10.90 7.28
C TRP A 296 0.15 -11.95 8.35
N THR A 297 1.18 -12.76 8.09
CA THR A 297 1.67 -13.77 9.05
C THR A 297 2.80 -13.25 9.94
N LEU A 298 3.32 -12.07 9.66
CA LEU A 298 4.50 -11.52 10.33
C LEU A 298 4.15 -10.65 11.56
N GLY A 299 2.90 -10.33 11.77
CA GLY A 299 2.36 -9.68 12.96
C GLY A 299 2.52 -8.18 12.95
#